data_09e599e0fe69c0e927cefe529a74513a
#
_entry.id   09e599e0fe69c0e927cefe529a74513a
#
_cell.length_a   1.000
_cell.length_b   1.000
_cell.length_c   1.000
_cell.angle_alpha   90.00
_cell.angle_beta   90.00
_cell.angle_gamma   90.00
#
_symmetry.space_group_name_H-M   'P 1'
#
loop_
_entity.id
_entity.type
_entity.pdbx_description
1 polymer ?
#
loop_
_entity_poly.entity_id
_entity_poly.type
_entity_poly.pdbx_seq_one_letter_code
_entity_poly.pdbx_strand_id
1 'polypeptide(L)'
;MREALLATPEMAAEYARWFVNRLAYTRQSDRSHPESGRHYYYRPRAKGGGEVAMELEDVRRHLAGEITLGIYAINPETQRVKWMGIDADYKRSLDDLLKLQYELQQDGIQAALEQSRRGGHLWILFETPVLARHARVYIRHLAGKLLVQVKASGPSDGIELFPKQDRIESAQFGNAIRGPLGVHGRSTGATGFMVRSTASKRR
;
A
#
# COMPACT_ATOMS: atom_id res chain seq x y z
N MET A 1 9.01 -22.46 14.54
CA MET A 1 9.58 -21.12 14.75
C MET A 1 9.93 -20.57 13.37
N ARG A 2 9.30 -19.50 12.91
CA ARG A 2 9.75 -18.82 11.67
C ARG A 2 10.99 -18.01 12.02
N GLU A 3 12.08 -18.20 11.28
CA GLU A 3 13.16 -17.23 11.30
C GLU A 3 12.58 -15.86 11.00
N ALA A 4 12.73 -14.93 11.95
CA ALA A 4 12.42 -13.54 11.68
C ALA A 4 13.31 -13.11 10.51
N LEU A 5 12.73 -12.64 9.43
CA LEU A 5 13.48 -12.04 8.34
C LEU A 5 14.34 -10.94 8.97
N LEU A 6 15.65 -11.13 8.92
CA LEU A 6 16.61 -10.13 9.37
C LEU A 6 16.51 -8.96 8.39
N ALA A 7 15.63 -7.99 8.70
CA ALA A 7 15.52 -6.77 7.92
C ALA A 7 16.78 -5.94 8.12
N THR A 8 17.59 -5.84 7.06
CA THR A 8 18.84 -5.07 7.10
C THR A 8 18.57 -3.56 6.91
N PRO A 9 19.49 -2.68 7.30
CA PRO A 9 19.39 -1.25 7.02
C PRO A 9 19.25 -0.94 5.52
N GLU A 10 19.93 -1.69 4.66
CA GLU A 10 19.86 -1.54 3.20
C GLU A 10 18.46 -1.87 2.68
N MET A 11 17.84 -2.94 3.18
CA MET A 11 16.45 -3.29 2.85
C MET A 11 15.48 -2.18 3.30
N ALA A 12 15.69 -1.61 4.47
CA ALA A 12 14.88 -0.50 4.97
C ALA A 12 15.04 0.76 4.11
N ALA A 13 16.28 1.08 3.69
CA ALA A 13 16.55 2.19 2.79
C ALA A 13 15.91 1.99 1.41
N GLU A 14 16.00 0.79 0.85
CA GLU A 14 15.39 0.48 -0.44
C GLU A 14 13.86 0.52 -0.37
N TYR A 15 13.26 -0.01 0.70
CA TYR A 15 11.83 0.14 0.95
C TYR A 15 11.42 1.61 1.03
N ALA A 16 12.16 2.43 1.79
CA ALA A 16 11.86 3.85 1.92
C ALA A 16 11.97 4.58 0.58
N ARG A 17 12.94 4.23 -0.26
CA ARG A 17 13.09 4.77 -1.62
C ARG A 17 11.84 4.57 -2.46
N TRP A 18 11.22 3.39 -2.40
CA TRP A 18 10.07 3.04 -3.23
C TRP A 18 8.73 3.42 -2.60
N PHE A 19 8.57 3.23 -1.28
CA PHE A 19 7.26 3.29 -0.65
C PHE A 19 7.04 4.52 0.24
N VAL A 20 8.10 5.16 0.74
CA VAL A 20 7.94 6.35 1.58
C VAL A 20 7.92 7.60 0.72
N ASN A 21 6.72 8.16 0.51
CA ASN A 21 6.51 9.36 -0.29
C ASN A 21 6.46 10.65 0.56
N ARG A 22 6.23 10.48 1.86
CA ARG A 22 6.31 11.50 2.91
C ARG A 22 6.64 10.85 4.24
N LEU A 23 7.25 11.59 5.15
CA LEU A 23 7.69 11.06 6.44
C LEU A 23 6.57 10.89 7.47
N ALA A 24 5.38 11.47 7.23
CA ALA A 24 4.22 11.19 8.05
C ALA A 24 3.73 9.75 7.81
N TYR A 25 3.31 9.08 8.88
CA TYR A 25 2.86 7.70 8.82
C TYR A 25 1.81 7.38 9.88
N THR A 26 1.18 6.24 9.77
CA THR A 26 0.37 5.65 10.84
C THR A 26 1.01 4.34 11.31
N ARG A 27 0.74 3.98 12.55
CA ARG A 27 1.13 2.70 13.14
C ARG A 27 -0.12 1.96 13.60
N GLN A 28 -0.19 0.66 13.37
CA GLN A 28 -1.24 -0.16 13.94
C GLN A 28 -1.04 -0.30 15.45
N SER A 29 -2.11 -0.22 16.22
CA SER A 29 -2.08 -0.39 17.67
C SER A 29 -1.66 -1.80 18.06
N ASP A 30 -0.83 -1.91 19.10
CA ASP A 30 -0.40 -3.21 19.65
C ASP A 30 -1.56 -3.91 20.38
N ARG A 31 -2.54 -3.11 20.89
CA ARG A 31 -3.75 -3.60 21.57
C ARG A 31 -4.99 -3.32 20.74
N SER A 32 -5.96 -4.22 20.80
CA SER A 32 -7.25 -3.99 20.20
C SER A 32 -8.04 -2.93 20.97
N HIS A 33 -8.90 -2.21 20.25
CA HIS A 33 -9.83 -1.26 20.86
C HIS A 33 -10.79 -2.02 21.80
N PRO A 34 -11.01 -1.58 23.05
CA PRO A 34 -11.77 -2.33 24.06
C PRO A 34 -13.18 -2.71 23.61
N GLU A 35 -13.89 -1.79 22.94
CA GLU A 35 -15.27 -1.99 22.53
C GLU A 35 -15.40 -2.81 21.23
N SER A 36 -14.56 -2.54 20.22
CA SER A 36 -14.68 -3.16 18.90
C SER A 36 -13.86 -4.44 18.74
N GLY A 37 -12.92 -4.72 19.65
CA GLY A 37 -11.96 -5.82 19.53
C GLY A 37 -11.01 -5.71 18.32
N ARG A 38 -11.04 -4.60 17.58
CA ARG A 38 -10.26 -4.38 16.38
C ARG A 38 -9.03 -3.54 16.67
N HIS A 39 -7.92 -3.84 15.98
CA HIS A 39 -6.76 -2.96 15.95
C HIS A 39 -7.07 -1.74 15.09
N TYR A 40 -6.60 -0.59 15.53
CA TYR A 40 -6.77 0.67 14.83
C TYR A 40 -5.42 1.26 14.42
N TYR A 41 -5.43 2.15 13.47
CA TYR A 41 -4.23 2.90 13.07
C TYR A 41 -4.26 4.30 13.69
N TYR A 42 -3.12 4.73 14.21
CA TYR A 42 -2.95 6.06 14.80
C TYR A 42 -1.67 6.70 14.27
N ARG A 43 -1.62 8.02 14.25
CA ARG A 43 -0.40 8.77 13.96
C ARG A 43 0.43 8.90 15.23
N PRO A 44 1.70 8.47 15.25
CA PRO A 44 2.57 8.67 16.40
C PRO A 44 2.76 10.16 16.70
N ARG A 45 2.80 10.48 17.97
CA ARG A 45 3.03 11.85 18.46
C ARG A 45 4.16 11.87 19.49
N ALA A 46 4.98 12.93 19.47
CA ALA A 46 5.97 13.17 20.50
C ALA A 46 5.30 13.51 21.84
N LYS A 47 6.03 13.41 22.94
CA LYS A 47 5.53 13.73 24.29
C LYS A 47 4.92 15.15 24.40
N GLY A 48 5.38 16.09 23.57
CA GLY A 48 4.85 17.46 23.48
C GLY A 48 3.71 17.66 22.49
N GLY A 49 3.14 16.57 21.89
CA GLY A 49 2.01 16.63 20.97
C GLY A 49 2.39 16.83 19.50
N GLY A 50 3.65 17.06 19.17
CA GLY A 50 4.15 17.21 17.80
C GLY A 50 4.10 15.90 17.02
N GLU A 51 4.12 16.00 15.69
CA GLU A 51 4.18 14.84 14.80
C GLU A 51 5.57 14.19 14.86
N VAL A 52 5.59 12.86 14.80
CA VAL A 52 6.82 12.07 14.71
C VAL A 52 7.02 11.71 13.24
N ALA A 53 8.20 12.07 12.70
CA ALA A 53 8.60 11.65 11.36
C ALA A 53 8.99 10.17 11.37
N MET A 54 8.70 9.46 10.28
CA MET A 54 9.17 8.09 10.05
C MET A 54 10.68 8.06 9.92
N GLU A 55 11.32 7.14 10.63
CA GLU A 55 12.74 6.86 10.54
C GLU A 55 12.97 5.50 9.83
N LEU A 56 14.19 5.27 9.36
CA LEU A 56 14.55 3.98 8.74
C LEU A 56 14.39 2.81 9.72
N GLU A 57 14.54 3.06 10.99
CA GLU A 57 14.31 2.05 12.04
C GLU A 57 12.84 1.63 12.11
N ASP A 58 11.88 2.55 11.93
CA ASP A 58 10.46 2.20 11.83
C ASP A 58 10.20 1.28 10.64
N VAL A 59 10.83 1.58 9.50
CA VAL A 59 10.74 0.73 8.30
C VAL A 59 11.35 -0.64 8.56
N ARG A 60 12.54 -0.71 9.16
CA ARG A 60 13.20 -1.97 9.52
C ARG A 60 12.30 -2.83 10.43
N ARG A 61 11.72 -2.23 11.45
CA ARG A 61 10.80 -2.89 12.38
C ARG A 61 9.52 -3.38 11.70
N HIS A 62 9.03 -2.64 10.69
CA HIS A 62 7.91 -3.05 9.87
C HIS A 62 8.25 -4.30 9.04
N LEU A 63 9.40 -4.31 8.38
CA LEU A 63 9.89 -5.44 7.60
C LEU A 63 10.18 -6.67 8.47
N ALA A 64 10.67 -6.45 9.69
CA ALA A 64 10.86 -7.52 10.69
C ALA A 64 9.55 -8.05 11.29
N GLY A 65 8.41 -7.39 11.00
CA GLY A 65 7.11 -7.79 11.55
C GLY A 65 6.86 -7.37 13.00
N GLU A 66 7.71 -6.50 13.56
CA GLU A 66 7.58 -6.00 14.92
C GLU A 66 6.45 -4.95 15.04
N ILE A 67 6.26 -4.15 14.00
CA ILE A 67 5.20 -3.15 13.91
C ILE A 67 4.54 -3.21 12.53
N THR A 68 3.33 -2.65 12.42
CA THR A 68 2.66 -2.50 11.12
C THR A 68 2.52 -1.01 10.80
N LEU A 69 3.15 -0.58 9.71
CA LEU A 69 3.07 0.79 9.21
C LEU A 69 1.89 0.96 8.25
N GLY A 70 1.26 2.12 8.32
CA GLY A 70 0.42 2.64 7.25
C GLY A 70 1.10 3.84 6.60
N ILE A 71 1.21 3.81 5.28
CA ILE A 71 1.93 4.79 4.47
C ILE A 71 0.96 5.65 3.66
N TYR A 72 1.31 6.92 3.49
CA TYR A 72 0.55 7.88 2.72
C TYR A 72 1.10 7.99 1.30
N ALA A 73 0.22 7.96 0.30
CA ALA A 73 0.61 7.90 -1.10
C ALA A 73 1.04 9.26 -1.67
N ILE A 74 0.40 10.37 -1.28
CA ILE A 74 0.65 11.68 -1.91
C ILE A 74 1.68 12.47 -1.12
N ASN A 75 2.69 12.97 -1.81
CA ASN A 75 3.55 14.03 -1.30
C ASN A 75 2.79 15.37 -1.41
N PRO A 76 2.55 16.09 -0.30
CA PRO A 76 1.71 17.30 -0.30
C PRO A 76 2.33 18.48 -1.05
N GLU A 77 3.65 18.54 -1.19
CA GLU A 77 4.36 19.63 -1.85
C GLU A 77 4.30 19.47 -3.38
N THR A 78 4.51 18.25 -3.87
CA THR A 78 4.59 17.96 -5.31
C THR A 78 3.30 17.41 -5.90
N GLN A 79 2.34 16.97 -5.07
CA GLN A 79 1.11 16.28 -5.47
C GLN A 79 1.39 14.98 -6.25
N ARG A 80 2.59 14.43 -6.10
CA ARG A 80 3.05 13.24 -6.82
C ARG A 80 3.04 12.02 -5.91
N VAL A 81 3.01 10.87 -6.56
CA VAL A 81 3.04 9.55 -5.92
C VAL A 81 4.19 8.73 -6.51
N LYS A 82 4.88 7.97 -5.67
CA LYS A 82 5.87 6.97 -6.08
C LYS A 82 5.22 5.65 -6.46
N TRP A 83 3.99 5.44 -5.99
CA TRP A 83 3.24 4.20 -6.19
C TRP A 83 1.74 4.45 -6.19
N MET A 84 1.01 3.52 -6.80
CA MET A 84 -0.41 3.31 -6.55
C MET A 84 -0.63 1.95 -5.89
N GLY A 85 -1.50 1.93 -4.88
CA GLY A 85 -2.02 0.70 -4.29
C GLY A 85 -3.48 0.52 -4.70
N ILE A 86 -3.85 -0.68 -5.12
CA ILE A 86 -5.24 -1.09 -5.35
C ILE A 86 -5.56 -2.13 -4.29
N ASP A 87 -6.46 -1.79 -3.37
CA ASP A 87 -6.92 -2.70 -2.31
C ASP A 87 -8.25 -3.33 -2.69
N ALA A 88 -8.36 -4.63 -2.53
CA ALA A 88 -9.55 -5.39 -2.87
C ALA A 88 -9.83 -6.45 -1.79
N ASP A 89 -10.95 -6.32 -1.08
CA ASP A 89 -11.27 -7.08 0.14
C ASP A 89 -12.72 -7.63 0.05
N TYR A 90 -13.05 -8.30 -1.06
CA TYR A 90 -14.36 -8.90 -1.35
C TYR A 90 -14.22 -10.27 -2.04
N LYS A 91 -15.31 -11.00 -2.24
CA LYS A 91 -15.32 -12.42 -2.65
C LYS A 91 -14.57 -12.70 -3.97
N ARG A 92 -14.60 -11.79 -4.96
CA ARG A 92 -13.93 -11.93 -6.27
C ARG A 92 -12.71 -11.04 -6.42
N SER A 93 -12.20 -10.53 -5.34
CA SER A 93 -11.12 -9.52 -5.33
C SER A 93 -9.87 -9.97 -6.07
N LEU A 94 -9.43 -11.21 -5.89
CA LEU A 94 -8.22 -11.71 -6.57
C LEU A 94 -8.40 -11.82 -8.07
N ASP A 95 -9.59 -12.24 -8.56
CA ASP A 95 -9.88 -12.30 -9.99
C ASP A 95 -9.77 -10.91 -10.63
N ASP A 96 -10.34 -9.91 -9.97
CA ASP A 96 -10.33 -8.55 -10.47
C ASP A 96 -8.93 -7.93 -10.40
N LEU A 97 -8.15 -8.20 -9.35
CA LEU A 97 -6.75 -7.78 -9.28
C LEU A 97 -5.89 -8.44 -10.36
N LEU A 98 -6.11 -9.73 -10.65
CA LEU A 98 -5.39 -10.44 -11.70
C LEU A 98 -5.74 -9.91 -13.11
N LYS A 99 -7.00 -9.56 -13.37
CA LYS A 99 -7.40 -8.89 -14.63
C LYS A 99 -6.67 -7.56 -14.81
N LEU A 100 -6.66 -6.73 -13.75
CA LEU A 100 -5.95 -5.45 -13.76
C LEU A 100 -4.45 -5.64 -13.96
N GLN A 101 -3.84 -6.61 -13.26
CA GLN A 101 -2.42 -6.92 -13.41
C GLN A 101 -2.08 -7.35 -14.83
N TYR A 102 -2.90 -8.21 -15.43
CA TYR A 102 -2.72 -8.66 -16.80
C TYR A 102 -2.79 -7.51 -17.81
N GLU A 103 -3.81 -6.64 -17.69
CA GLU A 103 -3.96 -5.51 -18.61
C GLU A 103 -2.87 -4.47 -18.45
N LEU A 104 -2.44 -4.17 -17.21
CA LEU A 104 -1.26 -3.35 -16.94
C LEU A 104 -0.02 -3.90 -17.64
N GLN A 105 0.15 -5.22 -17.61
CA GLN A 105 1.28 -5.89 -18.29
C GLN A 105 1.21 -5.73 -19.82
N GLN A 106 0.01 -5.74 -20.43
CA GLN A 106 -0.16 -5.46 -21.86
C GLN A 106 0.27 -4.03 -22.22
N ASP A 107 0.03 -3.09 -21.32
CA ASP A 107 0.49 -1.69 -21.44
C ASP A 107 1.98 -1.50 -21.05
N GLY A 108 2.72 -2.58 -20.77
CA GLY A 108 4.12 -2.55 -20.38
C GLY A 108 4.37 -2.15 -18.93
N ILE A 109 3.33 -2.08 -18.11
CA ILE A 109 3.41 -1.67 -16.71
C ILE A 109 3.48 -2.92 -15.82
N GLN A 110 4.54 -3.02 -15.02
CA GLN A 110 4.66 -4.09 -14.02
C GLN A 110 3.94 -3.71 -12.74
N ALA A 111 3.16 -4.65 -12.21
CA ALA A 111 2.46 -4.51 -10.94
C ALA A 111 2.69 -5.75 -10.08
N ALA A 112 2.95 -5.53 -8.78
CA ALA A 112 3.19 -6.61 -7.82
C ALA A 112 1.89 -6.94 -7.07
N LEU A 113 1.45 -8.19 -7.12
CA LEU A 113 0.29 -8.67 -6.37
C LEU A 113 0.72 -9.19 -5.00
N GLU A 114 0.18 -8.56 -3.95
CA GLU A 114 0.30 -8.99 -2.56
C GLU A 114 -1.02 -9.63 -2.11
N GLN A 115 -1.00 -10.92 -1.82
CA GLN A 115 -2.18 -11.61 -1.29
C GLN A 115 -2.35 -11.30 0.20
N SER A 116 -3.55 -10.93 0.61
CA SER A 116 -3.96 -10.77 1.99
C SER A 116 -4.91 -11.91 2.42
N ARG A 117 -5.33 -11.91 3.70
CA ARG A 117 -6.22 -12.95 4.21
C ARG A 117 -7.60 -12.96 3.54
N ARG A 118 -8.13 -11.81 3.14
CA ARG A 118 -9.49 -11.64 2.60
C ARG A 118 -9.52 -11.26 1.13
N GLY A 119 -8.37 -10.91 0.55
CA GLY A 119 -8.25 -10.43 -0.80
C GLY A 119 -6.80 -10.13 -1.13
N GLY A 120 -6.48 -8.94 -1.62
CA GLY A 120 -5.13 -8.57 -1.95
C GLY A 120 -4.92 -7.10 -2.24
N HIS A 121 -3.67 -6.75 -2.42
CA HIS A 121 -3.25 -5.45 -2.92
C HIS A 121 -2.49 -5.62 -4.22
N LEU A 122 -2.74 -4.75 -5.18
CA LEU A 122 -1.92 -4.63 -6.38
C LEU A 122 -1.12 -3.33 -6.29
N TRP A 123 0.21 -3.45 -6.32
CA TRP A 123 1.15 -2.35 -6.21
C TRP A 123 1.76 -2.01 -7.55
N ILE A 124 1.60 -0.76 -7.98
CA ILE A 124 2.21 -0.20 -9.18
C ILE A 124 3.25 0.79 -8.72
N LEU A 125 4.52 0.55 -9.04
CA LEU A 125 5.64 1.41 -8.67
C LEU A 125 6.05 2.28 -9.86
N PHE A 126 6.31 3.55 -9.60
CA PHE A 126 6.76 4.49 -10.62
C PHE A 126 8.24 4.81 -10.41
N GLU A 127 9.04 4.58 -11.43
CA GLU A 127 10.46 4.92 -11.41
C GLU A 127 10.66 6.42 -11.18
N THR A 128 9.83 7.24 -11.81
CA THR A 128 9.72 8.67 -11.57
C THR A 128 8.34 9.00 -11.01
N PRO A 129 8.23 9.72 -9.87
CA PRO A 129 6.94 10.05 -9.29
C PRO A 129 6.02 10.79 -10.26
N VAL A 130 4.75 10.36 -10.34
CA VAL A 130 3.72 10.90 -11.23
C VAL A 130 2.68 11.69 -10.44
N LEU A 131 1.93 12.58 -11.10
CA LEU A 131 0.82 13.27 -10.45
C LEU A 131 -0.28 12.27 -10.02
N ALA A 132 -0.72 12.37 -8.77
CA ALA A 132 -1.73 11.49 -8.18
C ALA A 132 -2.99 11.38 -9.05
N ARG A 133 -3.49 12.52 -9.55
CA ARG A 133 -4.66 12.58 -10.43
C ARG A 133 -4.48 11.77 -11.72
N HIS A 134 -3.29 11.80 -12.35
CA HIS A 134 -3.04 11.08 -13.59
C HIS A 134 -3.06 9.57 -13.36
N ALA A 135 -2.35 9.11 -12.33
CA ALA A 135 -2.34 7.70 -11.97
C ALA A 135 -3.76 7.19 -11.65
N ARG A 136 -4.55 7.97 -10.90
CA ARG A 136 -5.94 7.61 -10.56
C ARG A 136 -6.86 7.55 -11.77
N VAL A 137 -6.77 8.53 -12.67
CA VAL A 137 -7.57 8.57 -13.91
C VAL A 137 -7.26 7.35 -14.77
N TYR A 138 -5.99 7.01 -14.94
CA TYR A 138 -5.57 5.85 -15.70
C TYR A 138 -6.15 4.54 -15.14
N ILE A 139 -6.00 4.30 -13.84
CA ILE A 139 -6.52 3.07 -13.22
C ILE A 139 -8.07 3.03 -13.24
N ARG A 140 -8.74 4.15 -13.07
CA ARG A 140 -10.21 4.21 -13.21
C ARG A 140 -10.66 3.88 -14.62
N HIS A 141 -9.96 4.38 -15.63
CA HIS A 141 -10.23 4.04 -17.02
C HIS A 141 -10.06 2.54 -17.26
N LEU A 142 -8.94 1.98 -16.78
CA LEU A 142 -8.64 0.56 -16.89
C LEU A 142 -9.70 -0.32 -16.20
N ALA A 143 -10.07 0.04 -14.98
CA ALA A 143 -11.12 -0.65 -14.23
C ALA A 143 -12.46 -0.61 -14.98
N GLY A 144 -12.82 0.54 -15.56
CA GLY A 144 -14.03 0.68 -16.40
C GLY A 144 -13.99 -0.22 -17.63
N LYS A 145 -12.87 -0.26 -18.36
CA LYS A 145 -12.64 -1.14 -19.51
C LYS A 145 -12.84 -2.61 -19.15
N LEU A 146 -12.39 -3.01 -17.97
CA LEU A 146 -12.45 -4.41 -17.50
C LEU A 146 -13.71 -4.75 -16.71
N LEU A 147 -14.64 -3.82 -16.57
CA LEU A 147 -15.85 -3.93 -15.74
C LEU A 147 -15.53 -4.27 -14.27
N VAL A 148 -14.39 -3.81 -13.78
CA VAL A 148 -14.02 -3.89 -12.38
C VAL A 148 -14.59 -2.70 -11.63
N GLN A 149 -15.41 -2.97 -10.63
CA GLN A 149 -16.08 -1.90 -9.89
C GLN A 149 -15.07 -1.17 -8.99
N VAL A 150 -14.98 0.15 -9.12
CA VAL A 150 -14.25 1.00 -8.19
C VAL A 150 -15.19 1.42 -7.08
N LYS A 151 -14.84 1.12 -5.84
CA LYS A 151 -15.64 1.45 -4.67
C LYS A 151 -15.82 2.95 -4.55
N ALA A 152 -17.08 3.37 -4.49
CA ALA A 152 -17.47 4.71 -4.06
C ALA A 152 -17.44 4.80 -2.52
N SER A 153 -18.00 5.81 -1.93
CA SER A 153 -18.24 5.85 -0.49
C SER A 153 -19.35 4.88 -0.11
N GLY A 154 -19.15 4.09 0.95
CA GLY A 154 -20.14 3.17 1.48
C GLY A 154 -19.74 1.68 1.47
N PRO A 155 -20.62 0.76 1.87
CA PRO A 155 -20.32 -0.66 2.06
C PRO A 155 -20.38 -1.51 0.77
N SER A 156 -20.29 -0.90 -0.41
CA SER A 156 -20.31 -1.64 -1.68
C SER A 156 -19.02 -2.44 -1.92
N ASP A 157 -19.13 -3.59 -2.57
CA ASP A 157 -18.00 -4.31 -3.11
C ASP A 157 -17.29 -3.49 -4.18
N GLY A 158 -16.00 -3.71 -4.36
CA GLY A 158 -15.18 -3.03 -5.35
C GLY A 158 -13.78 -2.75 -4.86
N ILE A 159 -12.91 -2.41 -5.81
CA ILE A 159 -11.52 -2.04 -5.51
C ILE A 159 -11.45 -0.63 -4.91
N GLU A 160 -10.53 -0.44 -3.98
CA GLU A 160 -10.17 0.88 -3.45
C GLU A 160 -8.83 1.33 -4.02
N LEU A 161 -8.79 2.56 -4.53
CA LEU A 161 -7.57 3.13 -5.10
C LEU A 161 -6.85 4.00 -4.07
N PHE A 162 -5.56 3.79 -3.89
CA PHE A 162 -4.69 4.62 -3.09
C PHE A 162 -3.62 5.27 -3.95
N PRO A 163 -3.54 6.61 -3.95
CA PRO A 163 -4.31 7.54 -3.12
C PRO A 163 -5.81 7.56 -3.45
N LYS A 164 -6.65 7.90 -2.46
CA LYS A 164 -8.09 8.13 -2.66
C LYS A 164 -8.39 9.52 -3.21
N GLN A 165 -7.46 10.46 -3.05
CA GLN A 165 -7.57 11.85 -3.48
C GLN A 165 -6.72 12.14 -4.71
N ASP A 166 -7.15 13.09 -5.53
CA ASP A 166 -6.37 13.60 -6.68
C ASP A 166 -5.34 14.64 -6.23
N ARG A 167 -5.63 15.33 -5.14
CA ARG A 167 -4.79 16.33 -4.46
C ARG A 167 -5.05 16.31 -2.97
N ILE A 168 -4.09 16.82 -2.19
CA ILE A 168 -4.23 17.10 -0.76
C ILE A 168 -3.65 18.48 -0.45
N GLU A 169 -4.22 19.16 0.54
CA GLU A 169 -3.63 20.37 1.10
C GLU A 169 -2.39 20.02 1.96
N SER A 170 -1.51 21.00 2.17
CA SER A 170 -0.25 20.79 2.92
C SER A 170 -0.47 20.24 4.32
N ALA A 171 -1.54 20.68 5.00
CA ALA A 171 -1.91 20.19 6.33
C ALA A 171 -2.69 18.85 6.32
N GLN A 172 -3.08 18.35 5.16
CA GLN A 172 -3.82 17.11 5.02
C GLN A 172 -2.88 15.91 4.84
N PHE A 173 -3.32 14.75 5.27
CA PHE A 173 -2.56 13.50 5.14
C PHE A 173 -3.07 12.61 4.01
N GLY A 174 -4.33 12.74 3.64
CA GLY A 174 -5.01 11.78 2.78
C GLY A 174 -5.28 10.46 3.52
N ASN A 175 -5.50 9.41 2.77
CA ASN A 175 -5.73 8.07 3.32
C ASN A 175 -4.42 7.26 3.31
N ALA A 176 -4.11 6.66 4.46
CA ALA A 176 -3.03 5.69 4.54
C ALA A 176 -3.51 4.30 4.11
N ILE A 177 -2.61 3.53 3.54
CA ILE A 177 -2.77 2.10 3.32
C ILE A 177 -1.68 1.36 4.11
N ARG A 178 -1.96 0.12 4.53
CA ARG A 178 -0.92 -0.72 5.13
C ARG A 178 0.26 -0.85 4.17
N GLY A 179 1.45 -0.57 4.65
CA GLY A 179 2.66 -0.77 3.87
C GLY A 179 2.84 -2.23 3.46
N PRO A 180 3.33 -2.51 2.24
CA PRO A 180 3.59 -3.87 1.78
C PRO A 180 4.74 -4.52 2.56
N LEU A 181 4.92 -5.84 2.39
CA LEU A 181 5.98 -6.65 2.99
C LEU A 181 5.94 -6.75 4.54
N GLY A 182 5.07 -6.00 5.20
CA GLY A 182 4.91 -6.09 6.65
C GLY A 182 4.07 -7.29 7.09
N VAL A 183 4.35 -7.80 8.28
CA VAL A 183 3.52 -8.84 8.91
C VAL A 183 2.35 -8.16 9.61
N HIS A 184 1.13 -8.62 9.34
CA HIS A 184 -0.03 -8.14 10.08
C HIS A 184 0.02 -8.70 11.51
N GLY A 185 -0.02 -7.85 12.54
CA GLY A 185 0.16 -8.23 13.96
C GLY A 185 -0.78 -9.31 14.53
N ARG A 186 -1.64 -9.91 13.70
CA ARG A 186 -2.52 -11.04 14.02
C ARG A 186 -2.64 -12.12 12.95
N SER A 187 -1.98 -12.00 11.82
CA SER A 187 -1.99 -13.09 10.86
C SER A 187 -0.81 -14.01 11.14
N THR A 188 -1.08 -15.23 11.57
CA THR A 188 -0.10 -16.34 11.57
C THR A 188 0.34 -16.72 10.15
N GLY A 189 -0.07 -15.94 9.13
CA GLY A 189 0.25 -16.07 7.73
C GLY A 189 1.07 -14.89 7.24
N ALA A 190 2.29 -15.13 6.71
CA ALA A 190 3.01 -14.14 5.93
C ALA A 190 2.17 -13.77 4.70
N THR A 191 2.03 -12.48 4.41
CA THR A 191 1.56 -12.02 3.11
C THR A 191 2.62 -12.37 2.09
N GLY A 192 2.29 -13.27 1.15
CA GLY A 192 3.22 -13.70 0.11
C GLY A 192 3.09 -12.79 -1.11
N PHE A 193 4.22 -12.30 -1.63
CA PHE A 193 4.25 -11.71 -2.97
C PHE A 193 4.23 -12.84 -4.01
N MET A 194 3.26 -12.82 -4.91
CA MET A 194 3.34 -13.59 -6.15
C MET A 194 3.98 -12.69 -7.23
N VAL A 195 5.29 -12.82 -7.39
CA VAL A 195 5.98 -12.25 -8.56
C VAL A 195 5.93 -13.31 -9.66
N ARG A 196 5.07 -13.14 -10.65
CA ARG A 196 5.24 -13.86 -11.93
C ARG A 196 6.36 -13.17 -12.69
N SER A 197 7.55 -13.74 -12.64
CA SER A 197 8.62 -13.40 -13.56
C SER A 197 8.24 -13.92 -14.95
N THR A 198 7.83 -13.04 -15.85
CA THR A 198 7.84 -13.31 -17.28
C THR A 198 9.23 -12.94 -17.78
N ALA A 199 10.13 -13.92 -17.84
CA ALA A 199 11.36 -13.77 -18.61
C ALA A 199 10.94 -13.50 -20.08
N SER A 200 11.08 -12.26 -20.51
CA SER A 200 10.97 -11.88 -21.92
C SER A 200 12.09 -12.57 -22.67
N LYS A 201 11.78 -13.64 -23.40
CA LYS A 201 12.63 -14.12 -24.48
C LYS A 201 12.59 -13.05 -25.58
N ARG A 202 13.55 -12.14 -25.59
CA ARG A 202 13.87 -11.39 -26.80
C ARG A 202 14.36 -12.38 -27.85
N ARG A 203 13.64 -12.51 -28.93
CA ARG A 203 14.14 -12.99 -30.21
C ARG A 203 14.63 -11.78 -31.03
#